data_cf16c21766b6195f56cd9611d7f7ff54
#
_entry.id   cf16c21766b6195f56cd9611d7f7ff54
#
_cell.length_a   1.000
_cell.length_b   1.000
_cell.length_c   1.000
_cell.angle_alpha   90.00
_cell.angle_beta   90.00
_cell.angle_gamma   90.00
#
_symmetry.space_group_name_H-M   'P 1'
#
loop_
_entity.id
_entity.type
_entity.pdbx_description
1 polymer ?
#
loop_
_entity_poly.entity_id
_entity_poly.type
_entity_poly.pdbx_seq_one_letter_code
_entity_poly.pdbx_strand_id
1 'polypeptide(L)'
;IVGAGSAEGSMDAGNILKPALARGELQLIGATTLNEYRKIEKDSALERRFQPVRVSEPTPEQTLIILQGLRPKYEEYHHVKYSDEALEAAVKLSHRYIQDRFLPDKAIDLLDESGSKKNLTLKIVDPKEIDERIEAAEKEKDAALNAEDYEKAAYYRDQLLNLRNMKENPTSMDNNNSVTEKDIQLIVETKTNIP
;
A
#
# COMPACT_ATOMS: atom_id res chain seq x y z
N ILE A 1 14.70 10.32 21.89
CA ILE A 1 15.54 10.24 23.10
C ILE A 1 16.15 11.60 23.39
N VAL A 2 16.79 12.24 22.43
CA VAL A 2 17.33 13.61 22.57
C VAL A 2 16.27 14.60 22.11
N GLY A 3 15.84 15.50 23.02
CA GLY A 3 14.80 16.49 22.75
C GLY A 3 13.34 15.98 22.85
N ALA A 4 13.12 14.77 23.32
CA ALA A 4 11.79 14.31 23.68
C ALA A 4 11.42 14.91 25.04
N GLY A 5 10.66 16.01 25.03
CA GLY A 5 10.27 16.72 26.22
C GLY A 5 10.73 18.17 26.25
N SER A 6 10.84 18.85 25.12
CA SER A 6 11.26 20.25 25.01
C SER A 6 10.24 21.29 25.52
N ALA A 7 9.21 20.88 26.25
CA ALA A 7 8.41 21.82 27.04
C ALA A 7 9.18 22.17 28.30
N GLU A 8 9.27 23.47 28.63
CA GLU A 8 9.91 23.97 29.86
C GLU A 8 9.39 23.18 31.06
N GLY A 9 10.30 22.44 31.75
CA GLY A 9 9.97 21.66 32.95
C GLY A 9 9.83 20.15 32.77
N SER A 10 9.92 19.59 31.57
CA SER A 10 9.87 18.12 31.37
C SER A 10 11.29 17.55 31.41
N MET A 11 11.49 16.51 32.25
CA MET A 11 12.75 15.77 32.28
C MET A 11 13.03 15.15 30.90
N ASP A 12 14.16 15.51 30.28
CA ASP A 12 14.59 14.90 29.02
C ASP A 12 14.75 13.40 29.23
N ALA A 13 14.01 12.61 28.41
CA ALA A 13 14.07 11.15 28.45
C ALA A 13 15.51 10.62 28.29
N GLY A 14 16.38 11.39 27.63
CA GLY A 14 17.81 11.12 27.56
C GLY A 14 18.47 11.06 28.93
N ASN A 15 18.12 11.98 29.85
CA ASN A 15 18.72 12.02 31.17
C ASN A 15 18.30 10.84 32.08
N ILE A 16 17.11 10.28 31.84
CA ILE A 16 16.63 9.06 32.53
C ILE A 16 17.37 7.82 32.05
N LEU A 17 17.64 7.74 30.74
CA LEU A 17 18.26 6.57 30.13
C LEU A 17 19.78 6.53 30.27
N LYS A 18 20.45 7.69 30.32
CA LYS A 18 21.91 7.79 30.42
C LYS A 18 22.53 6.92 31.53
N PRO A 19 22.00 6.92 32.79
CA PRO A 19 22.58 6.10 33.85
C PRO A 19 22.47 4.58 33.58
N ALA A 20 21.33 4.13 33.07
CA ALA A 20 21.10 2.72 32.76
C ALA A 20 21.96 2.25 31.59
N LEU A 21 22.12 3.07 30.53
CA LEU A 21 23.03 2.83 29.42
C LEU A 21 24.50 2.83 29.90
N ALA A 22 24.85 3.72 30.82
CA ALA A 22 26.21 3.81 31.36
C ALA A 22 26.61 2.56 32.15
N ARG A 23 25.68 1.95 32.89
CA ARG A 23 25.90 0.73 33.65
C ARG A 23 25.78 -0.57 32.79
N GLY A 24 25.38 -0.46 31.53
CA GLY A 24 25.16 -1.64 30.68
C GLY A 24 23.91 -2.44 31.03
N GLU A 25 23.00 -1.86 31.82
CA GLU A 25 21.74 -2.49 32.23
C GLU A 25 20.69 -2.48 31.12
N LEU A 26 20.90 -1.62 30.10
CA LEU A 26 19.98 -1.45 28.98
C LEU A 26 20.72 -1.63 27.65
N GLN A 27 20.17 -2.48 26.77
CA GLN A 27 20.54 -2.58 25.37
C GLN A 27 19.46 -1.87 24.54
N LEU A 28 19.89 -0.94 23.68
CA LEU A 28 18.98 -0.12 22.86
C LEU A 28 19.39 -0.18 21.39
N ILE A 29 18.43 -0.48 20.54
CA ILE A 29 18.55 -0.32 19.09
C ILE A 29 17.59 0.81 18.70
N GLY A 30 18.13 1.84 18.06
CA GLY A 30 17.35 3.00 17.63
C GLY A 30 17.53 3.28 16.14
N ALA A 31 16.51 3.80 15.48
CA ALA A 31 16.59 4.32 14.13
C ALA A 31 16.46 5.85 14.18
N THR A 32 17.28 6.52 13.38
CA THR A 32 17.30 7.99 13.31
C THR A 32 17.88 8.47 11.98
N THR A 33 17.76 9.74 11.69
CA THR A 33 18.42 10.37 10.53
C THR A 33 19.84 10.81 10.88
N LEU A 34 20.68 10.98 9.85
CA LEU A 34 22.07 11.47 10.05
C LEU A 34 22.08 12.85 10.73
N ASN A 35 21.12 13.71 10.43
CA ASN A 35 21.03 15.05 11.04
C ASN A 35 20.67 14.99 12.52
N GLU A 36 19.80 14.07 12.90
CA GLU A 36 19.44 13.89 14.31
C GLU A 36 20.52 13.14 15.09
N TYR A 37 21.22 12.19 14.46
CA TYR A 37 22.34 11.49 15.07
C TYR A 37 23.48 12.42 15.48
N ARG A 38 23.71 13.52 14.75
CA ARG A 38 24.67 14.58 15.14
C ARG A 38 24.38 15.18 16.51
N LYS A 39 23.13 15.13 16.99
CA LYS A 39 22.80 15.56 18.37
C LYS A 39 23.30 14.56 19.40
N ILE A 40 23.28 13.27 19.06
CA ILE A 40 23.82 12.20 19.90
C ILE A 40 25.34 12.28 19.93
N GLU A 41 26.00 12.52 18.80
CA GLU A 41 27.47 12.70 18.71
C GLU A 41 27.99 13.88 19.56
N LYS A 42 27.19 14.93 19.73
CA LYS A 42 27.54 16.08 20.58
C LYS A 42 27.41 15.78 22.07
N ASP A 43 26.74 14.71 22.46
CA ASP A 43 26.57 14.28 23.84
C ASP A 43 27.57 13.14 24.15
N SER A 44 28.69 13.49 24.78
CA SER A 44 29.78 12.55 25.05
C SER A 44 29.38 11.33 25.90
N ALA A 45 28.28 11.43 26.65
CA ALA A 45 27.75 10.31 27.43
C ALA A 45 26.98 9.31 26.57
N LEU A 46 26.34 9.78 25.51
CA LEU A 46 25.61 8.94 24.55
C LEU A 46 26.52 8.45 23.43
N GLU A 47 27.40 9.29 22.89
CA GLU A 47 28.32 8.95 21.81
C GLU A 47 29.10 7.65 22.08
N ARG A 48 29.63 7.50 23.31
CA ARG A 48 30.41 6.32 23.71
C ARG A 48 29.59 5.04 23.90
N ARG A 49 28.27 5.14 23.84
CA ARG A 49 27.33 4.04 24.11
C ARG A 49 26.59 3.53 22.88
N PHE A 50 26.64 4.29 21.80
CA PHE A 50 26.01 3.89 20.55
C PHE A 50 27.05 3.65 19.46
N GLN A 51 26.91 2.51 18.80
CA GLN A 51 27.64 2.20 17.58
C GLN A 51 26.76 2.54 16.39
N PRO A 52 27.13 3.54 15.56
CA PRO A 52 26.33 3.87 14.37
C PRO A 52 26.43 2.77 13.33
N VAL A 53 25.28 2.36 12.81
CA VAL A 53 25.15 1.48 11.65
C VAL A 53 24.49 2.29 10.54
N ARG A 54 25.26 2.60 9.52
CA ARG A 54 24.77 3.37 8.38
C ARG A 54 23.97 2.48 7.43
N VAL A 55 22.71 2.82 7.24
CA VAL A 55 21.84 2.21 6.22
C VAL A 55 21.84 3.12 5.00
N SER A 56 22.40 2.63 3.90
CA SER A 56 22.44 3.39 2.63
C SER A 56 21.15 3.21 1.84
N GLU A 57 20.84 4.18 1.00
CA GLU A 57 19.75 4.08 0.03
C GLU A 57 20.01 2.88 -0.91
N PRO A 58 19.01 2.00 -1.11
CA PRO A 58 19.15 0.89 -2.04
C PRO A 58 19.17 1.37 -3.49
N THR A 59 19.80 0.58 -4.37
CA THR A 59 19.74 0.85 -5.81
C THR A 59 18.32 0.60 -6.36
N PRO A 60 17.98 1.10 -7.56
CA PRO A 60 16.72 0.80 -8.21
C PRO A 60 16.46 -0.73 -8.34
N GLU A 61 17.49 -1.52 -8.67
CA GLU A 61 17.40 -2.97 -8.81
C GLU A 61 17.09 -3.64 -7.47
N GLN A 62 17.77 -3.21 -6.40
CA GLN A 62 17.51 -3.69 -5.04
C GLN A 62 16.09 -3.28 -4.58
N THR A 63 15.66 -2.07 -4.93
CA THR A 63 14.32 -1.59 -4.62
C THR A 63 13.25 -2.43 -5.31
N LEU A 64 13.46 -2.84 -6.56
CA LEU A 64 12.53 -3.73 -7.26
C LEU A 64 12.35 -5.06 -6.50
N ILE A 65 13.45 -5.65 -6.02
CA ILE A 65 13.40 -6.89 -5.21
C ILE A 65 12.61 -6.65 -3.92
N ILE A 66 12.80 -5.50 -3.27
CA ILE A 66 12.04 -5.13 -2.07
C ILE A 66 10.54 -5.03 -2.40
N LEU A 67 10.15 -4.35 -3.48
CA LEU A 67 8.76 -4.23 -3.89
C LEU A 67 8.14 -5.59 -4.22
N GLN A 68 8.87 -6.46 -4.92
CA GLN A 68 8.42 -7.83 -5.20
C GLN A 68 8.16 -8.62 -3.90
N GLY A 69 9.00 -8.45 -2.89
CA GLY A 69 8.80 -9.07 -1.57
C GLY A 69 7.59 -8.49 -0.79
N LEU A 70 7.28 -7.21 -0.98
CA LEU A 70 6.16 -6.54 -0.34
C LEU A 70 4.83 -6.73 -1.08
N ARG A 71 4.88 -7.00 -2.40
CA ARG A 71 3.73 -7.16 -3.30
C ARG A 71 2.58 -7.98 -2.70
N PRO A 72 2.79 -9.20 -2.16
CA PRO A 72 1.68 -10.01 -1.65
C PRO A 72 0.91 -9.33 -0.51
N LYS A 73 1.62 -8.58 0.36
CA LYS A 73 0.99 -7.87 1.48
C LYS A 73 0.14 -6.70 1.01
N TYR A 74 0.61 -5.94 0.02
CA TYR A 74 -0.14 -4.82 -0.54
C TYR A 74 -1.31 -5.30 -1.41
N GLU A 75 -1.15 -6.41 -2.13
CA GLU A 75 -2.24 -7.06 -2.88
C GLU A 75 -3.37 -7.51 -1.96
N GLU A 76 -3.02 -8.13 -0.82
CA GLU A 76 -3.99 -8.55 0.18
C GLU A 76 -4.67 -7.36 0.86
N TYR A 77 -3.89 -6.32 1.23
CA TYR A 77 -4.40 -5.16 1.93
C TYR A 77 -5.36 -4.31 1.08
N HIS A 78 -5.00 -4.08 -0.19
CA HIS A 78 -5.79 -3.25 -1.10
C HIS A 78 -6.79 -4.05 -1.94
N HIS A 79 -6.80 -5.38 -1.85
CA HIS A 79 -7.63 -6.27 -2.67
C HIS A 79 -7.45 -6.06 -4.19
N VAL A 80 -6.21 -5.82 -4.61
CA VAL A 80 -5.80 -5.59 -6.00
C VAL A 80 -4.67 -6.54 -6.38
N LYS A 81 -4.31 -6.56 -7.67
CA LYS A 81 -3.11 -7.22 -8.18
C LYS A 81 -2.17 -6.17 -8.74
N TYR A 82 -0.86 -6.42 -8.64
CA TYR A 82 0.14 -5.54 -9.26
C TYR A 82 0.85 -6.30 -10.37
N SER A 83 0.88 -5.72 -11.57
CA SER A 83 1.69 -6.27 -12.66
C SER A 83 3.18 -6.03 -12.42
N ASP A 84 4.04 -6.82 -13.03
CA ASP A 84 5.49 -6.65 -12.90
C ASP A 84 5.93 -5.29 -13.47
N GLU A 85 5.30 -4.86 -14.57
CA GLU A 85 5.53 -3.56 -15.19
C GLU A 85 5.13 -2.39 -14.25
N ALA A 86 4.10 -2.58 -13.41
CA ALA A 86 3.72 -1.57 -12.42
C ALA A 86 4.80 -1.42 -11.33
N LEU A 87 5.39 -2.53 -10.86
CA LEU A 87 6.49 -2.48 -9.90
C LEU A 87 7.72 -1.81 -10.49
N GLU A 88 8.09 -2.15 -11.71
CA GLU A 88 9.22 -1.53 -12.42
C GLU A 88 8.97 -0.03 -12.64
N ALA A 89 7.75 0.35 -13.05
CA ALA A 89 7.36 1.73 -13.21
C ALA A 89 7.42 2.51 -11.89
N ALA A 90 6.95 1.93 -10.78
CA ALA A 90 7.01 2.57 -9.46
C ALA A 90 8.45 2.90 -9.06
N VAL A 91 9.39 1.98 -9.29
CA VAL A 91 10.82 2.21 -9.00
C VAL A 91 11.40 3.26 -9.94
N LYS A 92 11.22 3.08 -11.26
CA LYS A 92 11.84 3.92 -12.30
C LYS A 92 11.33 5.37 -12.24
N LEU A 93 10.01 5.55 -12.12
CA LEU A 93 9.40 6.88 -12.12
C LEU A 93 9.63 7.61 -10.80
N SER A 94 9.57 6.92 -9.66
CA SER A 94 9.92 7.54 -8.38
C SER A 94 11.38 7.98 -8.34
N HIS A 95 12.30 7.14 -8.83
CA HIS A 95 13.72 7.48 -8.88
C HIS A 95 13.99 8.70 -9.75
N ARG A 96 13.29 8.82 -10.89
CA ARG A 96 13.50 9.88 -11.87
C ARG A 96 12.81 11.20 -11.51
N TYR A 97 11.59 11.16 -11.01
CA TYR A 97 10.75 12.35 -10.88
C TYR A 97 10.50 12.81 -9.44
N ILE A 98 10.69 11.93 -8.44
CA ILE A 98 10.53 12.28 -7.02
C ILE A 98 11.91 12.49 -6.41
N GLN A 99 12.34 13.74 -6.25
CA GLN A 99 13.70 14.10 -5.84
C GLN A 99 13.82 14.40 -4.34
N ASP A 100 12.72 14.68 -3.67
CA ASP A 100 12.65 15.08 -2.26
C ASP A 100 12.60 13.91 -1.29
N ARG A 101 12.56 12.67 -1.80
CA ARG A 101 12.49 11.44 -1.02
C ARG A 101 13.48 10.38 -1.54
N PHE A 102 13.75 9.39 -0.70
CA PHE A 102 14.71 8.31 -0.97
C PHE A 102 14.02 6.98 -1.30
N LEU A 103 14.72 6.12 -2.02
CA LEU A 103 14.36 4.73 -2.18
C LEU A 103 14.63 3.96 -0.85
N PRO A 104 13.83 2.94 -0.49
CA PRO A 104 12.70 2.39 -1.26
C PRO A 104 11.38 3.14 -1.01
N ASP A 105 11.29 4.02 -0.01
CA ASP A 105 10.05 4.58 0.51
C ASP A 105 9.22 5.27 -0.57
N LYS A 106 9.83 6.11 -1.41
CA LYS A 106 9.11 6.78 -2.50
C LYS A 106 8.49 5.84 -3.53
N ALA A 107 9.08 4.66 -3.75
CA ALA A 107 8.53 3.65 -4.64
C ALA A 107 7.41 2.85 -3.95
N ILE A 108 7.56 2.57 -2.65
CA ILE A 108 6.54 1.93 -1.81
C ILE A 108 5.31 2.84 -1.71
N ASP A 109 5.49 4.15 -1.53
CA ASP A 109 4.39 5.13 -1.50
C ASP A 109 3.56 5.09 -2.80
N LEU A 110 4.22 4.97 -3.97
CA LEU A 110 3.50 4.83 -5.25
C LEU A 110 2.72 3.52 -5.33
N LEU A 111 3.29 2.44 -4.82
CA LEU A 111 2.60 1.14 -4.78
C LEU A 111 1.35 1.22 -3.90
N ASP A 112 1.48 1.76 -2.70
CA ASP A 112 0.39 1.92 -1.74
C ASP A 112 -0.74 2.79 -2.29
N GLU A 113 -0.40 3.97 -2.81
CA GLU A 113 -1.36 4.91 -3.35
C GLU A 113 -2.07 4.38 -4.59
N SER A 114 -1.34 3.68 -5.47
CA SER A 114 -1.95 3.07 -6.65
C SER A 114 -2.92 1.95 -6.31
N GLY A 115 -2.59 1.12 -5.32
CA GLY A 115 -3.49 0.09 -4.82
C GLY A 115 -4.74 0.67 -4.20
N SER A 116 -4.58 1.69 -3.35
CA SER A 116 -5.70 2.40 -2.72
C SER A 116 -6.62 3.05 -3.76
N LYS A 117 -6.05 3.77 -4.74
CA LYS A 117 -6.81 4.42 -5.81
C LYS A 117 -7.54 3.41 -6.67
N LYS A 118 -6.89 2.30 -7.01
CA LYS A 118 -7.49 1.21 -7.77
C LYS A 118 -8.65 0.58 -7.02
N ASN A 119 -8.48 0.27 -5.76
CA ASN A 119 -9.54 -0.28 -4.90
C ASN A 119 -10.76 0.65 -4.85
N LEU A 120 -10.57 1.96 -4.72
CA LEU A 120 -11.67 2.95 -4.74
C LEU A 120 -12.42 2.98 -6.09
N THR A 121 -11.75 2.65 -7.19
CA THR A 121 -12.39 2.56 -8.51
C THR A 121 -13.11 1.24 -8.73
N LEU A 122 -12.72 0.20 -7.98
CA LEU A 122 -13.45 -1.05 -7.96
C LEU A 122 -14.78 -0.77 -7.26
N LYS A 123 -15.87 -0.78 -7.99
CA LYS A 123 -17.20 -0.78 -7.38
C LYS A 123 -17.28 -2.03 -6.50
N ILE A 124 -17.15 -1.86 -5.20
CA ILE A 124 -17.53 -2.88 -4.23
C ILE A 124 -19.03 -3.02 -4.43
N VAL A 125 -19.45 -4.00 -5.21
CA VAL A 125 -20.86 -4.35 -5.30
C VAL A 125 -21.18 -4.96 -3.94
N ASP A 126 -21.98 -4.27 -3.15
CA ASP A 126 -22.43 -4.76 -1.85
C ASP A 126 -23.03 -6.17 -2.07
N PRO A 127 -22.62 -7.20 -1.31
CA PRO A 127 -23.21 -8.53 -1.42
C PRO A 127 -24.74 -8.52 -1.36
N LYS A 128 -25.34 -7.57 -0.64
CA LYS A 128 -26.80 -7.35 -0.61
C LYS A 128 -27.34 -6.87 -1.95
N GLU A 129 -26.63 -5.97 -2.62
CA GLU A 129 -27.03 -5.50 -3.95
C GLU A 129 -26.94 -6.61 -4.99
N ILE A 130 -25.96 -7.53 -4.87
CA ILE A 130 -25.90 -8.73 -5.71
C ILE A 130 -27.09 -9.64 -5.45
N ASP A 131 -27.46 -9.87 -4.19
CA ASP A 131 -28.58 -10.71 -3.83
C ASP A 131 -29.91 -10.15 -4.33
N GLU A 132 -30.13 -8.83 -4.21
CA GLU A 132 -31.30 -8.15 -4.76
C GLU A 132 -31.37 -8.27 -6.30
N ARG A 133 -30.25 -8.15 -6.99
CA ARG A 133 -30.17 -8.33 -8.45
C ARG A 133 -30.41 -9.77 -8.88
N ILE A 134 -29.92 -10.76 -8.11
CA ILE A 134 -30.20 -12.18 -8.35
C ILE A 134 -31.70 -12.43 -8.22
N GLU A 135 -32.34 -11.95 -7.15
CA GLU A 135 -33.77 -12.13 -6.92
C GLU A 135 -34.63 -11.47 -8.02
N ALA A 136 -34.24 -10.27 -8.44
CA ALA A 136 -34.90 -9.59 -9.55
C ALA A 136 -34.76 -10.36 -10.88
N ALA A 137 -33.57 -10.82 -11.20
CA ALA A 137 -33.32 -11.59 -12.42
C ALA A 137 -34.01 -12.97 -12.41
N GLU A 138 -34.16 -13.62 -11.26
CA GLU A 138 -34.95 -14.86 -11.11
C GLU A 138 -36.44 -14.62 -11.40
N LYS A 139 -37.02 -13.56 -10.86
CA LYS A 139 -38.43 -13.17 -11.14
C LYS A 139 -38.66 -12.89 -12.61
N GLU A 140 -37.77 -12.16 -13.26
CA GLU A 140 -37.88 -11.83 -14.68
C GLU A 140 -37.71 -13.08 -15.59
N LYS A 141 -36.80 -14.00 -15.21
CA LYS A 141 -36.65 -15.27 -15.91
C LYS A 141 -37.93 -16.11 -15.84
N ASP A 142 -38.53 -16.22 -14.63
CA ASP A 142 -39.75 -16.99 -14.44
C ASP A 142 -40.95 -16.36 -15.16
N ALA A 143 -41.04 -15.02 -15.18
CA ALA A 143 -42.04 -14.29 -15.94
C ALA A 143 -41.87 -14.54 -17.47
N ALA A 144 -40.65 -14.53 -17.98
CA ALA A 144 -40.36 -14.83 -19.38
C ALA A 144 -40.71 -16.27 -19.76
N LEU A 145 -40.44 -17.23 -18.87
CA LEU A 145 -40.83 -18.64 -19.06
C LEU A 145 -42.33 -18.82 -19.09
N ASN A 146 -43.09 -18.12 -18.21
CA ASN A 146 -44.52 -18.17 -18.19
C ASN A 146 -45.17 -17.52 -19.43
N ALA A 147 -44.45 -16.58 -20.04
CA ALA A 147 -44.85 -15.91 -21.29
C ALA A 147 -44.39 -16.67 -22.55
N GLU A 148 -43.74 -17.84 -22.39
CA GLU A 148 -43.14 -18.62 -23.47
C GLU A 148 -42.07 -17.87 -24.29
N ASP A 149 -41.48 -16.80 -23.72
CA ASP A 149 -40.40 -16.00 -24.31
C ASP A 149 -39.06 -16.63 -23.95
N TYR A 150 -38.65 -17.66 -24.69
CA TYR A 150 -37.44 -18.44 -24.43
C TYR A 150 -36.16 -17.65 -24.66
N GLU A 151 -36.18 -16.63 -25.53
CA GLU A 151 -35.02 -15.80 -25.80
C GLU A 151 -34.70 -14.93 -24.59
N LYS A 152 -35.74 -14.30 -24.02
CA LYS A 152 -35.64 -13.50 -22.81
C LYS A 152 -35.28 -14.33 -21.58
N ALA A 153 -35.84 -15.55 -21.47
CA ALA A 153 -35.51 -16.47 -20.41
C ALA A 153 -34.04 -16.93 -20.47
N ALA A 154 -33.49 -17.17 -21.67
CA ALA A 154 -32.08 -17.50 -21.85
C ALA A 154 -31.17 -16.33 -21.47
N TYR A 155 -31.52 -15.09 -21.82
CA TYR A 155 -30.80 -13.88 -21.43
C TYR A 155 -30.71 -13.75 -19.89
N TYR A 156 -31.82 -13.89 -19.18
CA TYR A 156 -31.81 -13.78 -17.72
C TYR A 156 -31.10 -14.96 -17.04
N ARG A 157 -31.11 -16.16 -17.64
CA ARG A 157 -30.31 -17.31 -17.16
C ARG A 157 -28.82 -16.99 -17.21
N ASP A 158 -28.34 -16.42 -18.31
CA ASP A 158 -26.92 -16.06 -18.48
C ASP A 158 -26.52 -14.90 -17.53
N GLN A 159 -27.42 -13.95 -17.30
CA GLN A 159 -27.27 -12.92 -16.27
C GLN A 159 -27.14 -13.51 -14.87
N LEU A 160 -27.99 -14.48 -14.51
CA LEU A 160 -27.95 -15.17 -13.22
C LEU A 160 -26.65 -15.95 -13.02
N LEU A 161 -26.15 -16.60 -14.07
CA LEU A 161 -24.88 -17.29 -14.02
C LEU A 161 -23.72 -16.34 -13.69
N ASN A 162 -23.71 -15.18 -14.35
CA ASN A 162 -22.73 -14.13 -14.11
C ASN A 162 -22.83 -13.57 -12.68
N LEU A 163 -24.03 -13.24 -12.19
CA LEU A 163 -24.23 -12.73 -10.85
C LEU A 163 -23.84 -13.73 -9.76
N ARG A 164 -24.13 -15.01 -9.96
CA ARG A 164 -23.71 -16.09 -9.03
C ARG A 164 -22.19 -16.28 -9.01
N ASN A 165 -21.55 -16.25 -10.18
CA ASN A 165 -20.09 -16.28 -10.28
C ASN A 165 -19.46 -15.07 -9.57
N MET A 166 -20.08 -13.90 -9.66
CA MET A 166 -19.69 -12.70 -8.92
C MET A 166 -19.77 -12.89 -7.41
N LYS A 167 -20.82 -13.56 -6.93
CA LYS A 167 -21.01 -13.82 -5.50
C LYS A 167 -20.02 -14.85 -4.95
N GLU A 168 -19.75 -15.92 -5.71
CA GLU A 168 -18.84 -17.00 -5.30
C GLU A 168 -17.37 -16.60 -5.40
N ASN A 169 -17.01 -15.74 -6.34
CA ASN A 169 -15.65 -15.29 -6.57
C ASN A 169 -15.60 -13.76 -6.68
N PRO A 170 -15.74 -13.02 -5.57
CA PRO A 170 -15.69 -11.56 -5.57
C PRO A 170 -14.36 -11.00 -6.08
N THR A 171 -13.31 -11.81 -6.08
CA THR A 171 -11.97 -11.50 -6.62
C THR A 171 -11.77 -11.87 -8.09
N SER A 172 -12.70 -12.59 -8.73
CA SER A 172 -12.57 -13.04 -10.12
C SER A 172 -13.14 -12.05 -11.15
N MET A 173 -13.67 -10.92 -10.68
CA MET A 173 -14.17 -9.88 -11.57
C MET A 173 -13.03 -9.04 -12.13
N ASP A 174 -12.78 -9.32 -13.38
CA ASP A 174 -12.07 -8.53 -14.37
C ASP A 174 -10.56 -8.35 -14.21
N ASN A 175 -9.89 -8.44 -15.34
CA ASN A 175 -8.61 -7.82 -15.67
C ASN A 175 -8.50 -6.33 -15.22
N ASN A 176 -9.56 -5.78 -14.64
CA ASN A 176 -9.68 -4.40 -14.16
C ASN A 176 -9.20 -4.22 -12.70
N ASN A 177 -8.94 -5.33 -11.96
CA ASN A 177 -8.40 -5.28 -10.60
C ASN A 177 -6.87 -5.20 -10.56
N SER A 178 -6.22 -5.17 -11.71
CA SER A 178 -4.77 -5.08 -11.79
C SER A 178 -4.32 -3.63 -11.88
N VAL A 179 -3.40 -3.26 -10.99
CA VAL A 179 -2.64 -2.02 -11.08
C VAL A 179 -1.60 -2.19 -12.18
N THR A 180 -1.64 -1.32 -13.16
CA THR A 180 -0.78 -1.32 -14.33
C THR A 180 0.24 -0.18 -14.28
N GLU A 181 1.20 -0.18 -15.21
CA GLU A 181 2.14 0.92 -15.38
C GLU A 181 1.42 2.27 -15.54
N LYS A 182 0.29 2.31 -16.28
CA LYS A 182 -0.49 3.54 -16.47
C LYS A 182 -1.07 4.10 -15.18
N ASP A 183 -1.49 3.24 -14.26
CA ASP A 183 -2.01 3.67 -12.96
C ASP A 183 -0.89 4.34 -12.15
N ILE A 184 0.34 3.83 -12.21
CA ILE A 184 1.52 4.44 -11.57
C ILE A 184 1.88 5.77 -12.23
N GLN A 185 1.91 5.82 -13.57
CA GLN A 185 2.20 7.05 -14.33
C GLN A 185 1.25 8.18 -13.92
N LEU A 186 -0.05 7.91 -13.85
CA LEU A 186 -1.06 8.91 -13.46
C LEU A 186 -0.86 9.45 -12.04
N ILE A 187 -0.35 8.64 -11.12
CA ILE A 187 -0.06 9.10 -9.76
C ILE A 187 1.18 10.00 -9.76
N VAL A 188 2.23 9.60 -10.46
CA VAL A 188 3.46 10.39 -10.57
C VAL A 188 3.16 11.74 -11.24
N GLU A 189 2.38 11.75 -12.31
CA GLU A 189 1.91 12.97 -12.98
C GLU A 189 1.16 13.88 -11.99
N THR A 190 0.25 13.33 -11.21
CA THR A 190 -0.51 14.09 -10.20
C THR A 190 0.40 14.66 -9.10
N LYS A 191 1.41 13.90 -8.66
CA LYS A 191 2.34 14.34 -7.59
C LYS A 191 3.36 15.36 -8.05
N THR A 192 3.83 15.24 -9.28
CA THR A 192 4.95 16.05 -9.79
C THR A 192 4.48 17.20 -10.69
N ASN A 193 3.22 17.21 -11.11
CA ASN A 193 2.67 18.10 -12.14
C ASN A 193 3.46 18.06 -13.47
N ILE A 194 4.10 16.92 -13.78
CA ILE A 194 4.82 16.68 -15.03
C ILE A 194 3.95 15.73 -15.86
N PRO A 195 3.48 16.15 -17.05
CA PRO A 195 2.64 15.32 -17.93
C PRO A 195 3.44 14.17 -18.57
#